data_3c8c4b8de81e033824ba95e5895d5854
#
_entry.id   3c8c4b8de81e033824ba95e5895d5854
#
_cell.length_a   1.000
_cell.length_b   1.000
_cell.length_c   1.000
_cell.angle_alpha   90.00
_cell.angle_beta   90.00
_cell.angle_gamma   90.00
#
_symmetry.space_group_name_H-M   'P 1'
#
loop_
_entity.id
_entity.type
_entity.pdbx_description
1 polymer ?
#
loop_
_entity_poly.entity_id
_entity_poly.type
_entity_poly.pdbx_seq_one_letter_code
_entity_poly.pdbx_strand_id
1 'polypeptide(L)'
;MEKTVQNITAYFEADHDRLDALFNNYRKLKKEDVKKAKPYFREFLKGLKRHIVWEEEVLFPFFEKATGITQGPTEVMRLEHRKIGSILDRLHDKVRAGSADTDNEEQEVLAVLKPHNDKEENILYPAIDKHASSEVAGELFLKMEEIPAERLQACCGSH
;
A
#
# COMPACT_ATOMS: atom_id res chain seq x y z
N MET A 1 -30.70 5.36 -7.24
CA MET A 1 -29.58 4.48 -7.52
C MET A 1 -28.80 4.22 -6.24
N GLU A 2 -28.82 3.00 -5.81
CA GLU A 2 -28.13 2.65 -4.58
C GLU A 2 -26.64 2.62 -4.80
N LYS A 3 -25.91 3.39 -4.02
CA LYS A 3 -24.47 3.25 -3.95
C LYS A 3 -24.17 2.02 -3.13
N THR A 4 -23.53 1.02 -3.74
CA THR A 4 -22.99 -0.11 -3.00
C THR A 4 -21.92 0.44 -2.07
N VAL A 5 -22.16 0.36 -0.76
CA VAL A 5 -21.18 0.80 0.21
C VAL A 5 -20.09 -0.25 0.27
N GLN A 6 -18.92 0.10 -0.18
CA GLN A 6 -17.75 -0.76 -0.12
C GLN A 6 -17.24 -0.81 1.31
N ASN A 7 -16.91 -2.00 1.82
CA ASN A 7 -16.27 -2.10 3.12
C ASN A 7 -14.76 -1.90 2.97
N ILE A 8 -14.06 -1.83 4.09
CA ILE A 8 -12.61 -1.61 4.11
C ILE A 8 -11.89 -2.75 3.38
N THR A 9 -12.25 -4.00 3.66
CA THR A 9 -11.62 -5.15 3.03
C THR A 9 -11.71 -5.08 1.51
N ALA A 10 -12.92 -4.88 0.97
CA ALA A 10 -13.12 -4.85 -0.48
C ALA A 10 -12.36 -3.71 -1.14
N TYR A 11 -12.37 -2.53 -0.52
CA TYR A 11 -11.70 -1.36 -1.07
C TYR A 11 -10.18 -1.56 -1.14
N PHE A 12 -9.59 -2.05 -0.05
CA PHE A 12 -8.14 -2.21 0.03
C PHE A 12 -7.64 -3.43 -0.74
N GLU A 13 -8.44 -4.50 -0.84
CA GLU A 13 -8.12 -5.62 -1.74
C GLU A 13 -8.05 -5.17 -3.19
N ALA A 14 -9.03 -4.37 -3.62
CA ALA A 14 -9.03 -3.83 -4.98
C ALA A 14 -7.80 -2.96 -5.23
N ASP A 15 -7.38 -2.19 -4.23
CA ASP A 15 -6.18 -1.37 -4.36
C ASP A 15 -4.90 -2.23 -4.43
N HIS A 16 -4.82 -3.31 -3.66
CA HIS A 16 -3.72 -4.29 -3.78
C HIS A 16 -3.66 -4.86 -5.19
N ASP A 17 -4.79 -5.25 -5.75
CA ASP A 17 -4.84 -5.82 -7.10
C ASP A 17 -4.38 -4.82 -8.16
N ARG A 18 -4.79 -3.56 -8.01
CA ARG A 18 -4.38 -2.49 -8.91
C ARG A 18 -2.87 -2.26 -8.84
N LEU A 19 -2.32 -2.24 -7.64
CA LEU A 19 -0.87 -2.06 -7.44
C LEU A 19 -0.07 -3.25 -7.97
N ASP A 20 -0.57 -4.47 -7.76
CA ASP A 20 0.05 -5.67 -8.30
C ASP A 20 0.13 -5.63 -9.82
N ALA A 21 -0.96 -5.19 -10.47
CA ALA A 21 -1.00 -5.07 -11.92
C ALA A 21 0.04 -4.05 -12.44
N LEU A 22 0.18 -2.92 -11.76
CA LEU A 22 1.17 -1.91 -12.13
C LEU A 22 2.59 -2.46 -12.01
N PHE A 23 2.89 -3.15 -10.92
CA PHE A 23 4.21 -3.71 -10.70
C PHE A 23 4.53 -4.81 -11.71
N ASN A 24 3.56 -5.66 -12.02
CA ASN A 24 3.72 -6.70 -13.01
C ASN A 24 3.97 -6.12 -14.42
N ASN A 25 3.28 -5.04 -14.77
CA ASN A 25 3.51 -4.35 -16.04
C ASN A 25 4.92 -3.78 -16.11
N TYR A 26 5.41 -3.18 -15.03
CA TYR A 26 6.78 -2.73 -14.95
C TYR A 26 7.75 -3.89 -15.21
N ARG A 27 7.57 -5.01 -14.53
CA ARG A 27 8.47 -6.16 -14.61
C ARG A 27 8.52 -6.76 -16.02
N LYS A 28 7.39 -6.81 -16.69
CA LYS A 28 7.32 -7.31 -18.07
C LYS A 28 7.99 -6.35 -19.04
N LEU A 29 7.67 -5.08 -18.95
CA LEU A 29 8.14 -4.07 -19.92
C LEU A 29 9.63 -3.78 -19.78
N LYS A 30 10.19 -3.84 -18.57
CA LYS A 30 11.62 -3.53 -18.40
C LYS A 30 12.52 -4.47 -19.20
N LYS A 31 12.05 -5.68 -19.49
CA LYS A 31 12.80 -6.66 -20.29
C LYS A 31 12.89 -6.27 -21.77
N GLU A 32 11.96 -5.45 -22.23
CA GLU A 32 11.88 -5.01 -23.61
C GLU A 32 12.34 -3.56 -23.75
N ASP A 33 11.86 -2.66 -22.87
CA ASP A 33 12.13 -1.22 -22.96
C ASP A 33 11.98 -0.60 -21.57
N VAL A 34 13.10 -0.30 -20.93
CA VAL A 34 13.13 0.31 -19.60
C VAL A 34 12.40 1.65 -19.57
N LYS A 35 12.50 2.43 -20.64
CA LYS A 35 11.84 3.74 -20.70
C LYS A 35 10.32 3.61 -20.65
N LYS A 36 9.78 2.59 -21.32
CA LYS A 36 8.34 2.33 -21.28
C LYS A 36 7.88 1.75 -19.94
N ALA A 37 8.76 1.04 -19.26
CA ALA A 37 8.47 0.44 -17.95
C ALA A 37 8.42 1.47 -16.83
N LYS A 38 9.23 2.52 -16.89
CA LYS A 38 9.33 3.53 -15.84
C LYS A 38 8.00 4.12 -15.36
N PRO A 39 7.08 4.52 -16.25
CA PRO A 39 5.80 5.08 -15.79
C PRO A 39 4.99 4.11 -14.93
N TYR A 40 5.03 2.82 -15.23
CA TYR A 40 4.33 1.80 -14.43
C TYR A 40 4.93 1.69 -13.04
N PHE A 41 6.26 1.70 -12.93
CA PHE A 41 6.91 1.69 -11.63
C PHE A 41 6.57 2.95 -10.82
N ARG A 42 6.58 4.11 -11.47
CA ARG A 42 6.27 5.37 -10.82
C ARG A 42 4.85 5.37 -10.26
N GLU A 43 3.89 4.88 -11.05
CA GLU A 43 2.50 4.80 -10.61
C GLU A 43 2.32 3.77 -9.48
N PHE A 44 3.03 2.65 -9.57
CA PHE A 44 3.05 1.67 -8.49
C PHE A 44 3.59 2.28 -7.19
N LEU A 45 4.73 2.93 -7.25
CA LEU A 45 5.36 3.51 -6.06
C LEU A 45 4.49 4.58 -5.43
N LYS A 46 3.93 5.45 -6.26
CA LYS A 46 3.03 6.52 -5.81
C LYS A 46 1.78 5.96 -5.16
N GLY A 47 1.19 4.96 -5.79
CA GLY A 47 -0.03 4.32 -5.28
C GLY A 47 0.22 3.55 -4.00
N LEU A 48 1.35 2.86 -3.88
CA LEU A 48 1.69 2.12 -2.67
C LEU A 48 1.95 3.06 -1.49
N LYS A 49 2.65 4.16 -1.72
CA LYS A 49 2.86 5.17 -0.68
C LYS A 49 1.53 5.72 -0.17
N ARG A 50 0.61 6.03 -1.07
CA ARG A 50 -0.72 6.51 -0.72
C ARG A 50 -1.47 5.47 0.12
N HIS A 51 -1.44 4.23 -0.32
CA HIS A 51 -2.08 3.11 0.38
C HIS A 51 -1.55 2.99 1.81
N ILE A 52 -0.24 3.07 1.99
CA ILE A 52 0.40 2.97 3.31
C ILE A 52 0.02 4.15 4.20
N VAL A 53 -0.03 5.36 3.65
CA VAL A 53 -0.44 6.54 4.42
C VAL A 53 -1.89 6.39 4.90
N TRP A 54 -2.77 5.94 4.02
CA TRP A 54 -4.17 5.69 4.39
C TRP A 54 -4.27 4.73 5.56
N GLU A 55 -3.46 3.66 5.54
CA GLU A 55 -3.45 2.69 6.63
C GLU A 55 -2.90 3.29 7.92
N GLU A 56 -1.75 3.93 7.85
CA GLU A 56 -1.06 4.41 9.06
C GLU A 56 -1.72 5.63 9.69
N GLU A 57 -2.37 6.47 8.91
CA GLU A 57 -2.98 7.69 9.43
C GLU A 57 -4.48 7.60 9.65
N VAL A 58 -5.16 6.65 9.02
CA VAL A 58 -6.61 6.52 9.14
C VAL A 58 -7.03 5.16 9.71
N LEU A 59 -6.65 4.07 9.07
CA LEU A 59 -7.13 2.74 9.45
C LEU A 59 -6.55 2.23 10.76
N PHE A 60 -5.24 2.30 10.91
CA PHE A 60 -4.58 1.75 12.10
C PHE A 60 -4.97 2.51 13.36
N PRO A 61 -4.98 3.86 13.37
CA PRO A 61 -5.47 4.59 14.55
C PRO A 61 -6.92 4.25 14.90
N PHE A 62 -7.77 4.07 13.91
CA PHE A 62 -9.15 3.66 14.15
C PHE A 62 -9.21 2.31 14.84
N PHE A 63 -8.48 1.32 14.31
CA PHE A 63 -8.44 -0.03 14.88
C PHE A 63 -7.91 0.00 16.32
N GLU A 64 -6.82 0.72 16.54
CA GLU A 64 -6.19 0.84 17.86
C GLU A 64 -7.12 1.46 18.88
N LYS A 65 -7.85 2.48 18.48
CA LYS A 65 -8.82 3.13 19.35
C LYS A 65 -10.02 2.25 19.63
N ALA A 66 -10.52 1.55 18.60
CA ALA A 66 -11.69 0.69 18.74
C ALA A 66 -11.42 -0.55 19.59
N THR A 67 -10.22 -1.09 19.54
CA THR A 67 -9.86 -2.34 20.23
C THR A 67 -9.01 -2.12 21.48
N GLY A 68 -8.36 -0.98 21.61
CA GLY A 68 -7.38 -0.73 22.66
C GLY A 68 -6.05 -1.45 22.44
N ILE A 69 -5.86 -2.11 21.28
CA ILE A 69 -4.65 -2.87 20.97
C ILE A 69 -3.72 -2.02 20.12
N THR A 70 -2.56 -1.62 20.70
CA THR A 70 -1.56 -0.81 20.02
C THR A 70 -0.27 -1.57 19.72
N GLN A 71 -0.05 -2.72 20.34
CA GLN A 71 1.13 -3.55 20.15
C GLN A 71 0.75 -4.90 19.56
N GLY A 72 -0.07 -4.88 18.52
CA GLY A 72 -0.58 -6.06 17.87
C GLY A 72 -0.40 -5.98 16.36
N PRO A 73 -1.44 -6.32 15.59
CA PRO A 73 -1.33 -6.42 14.14
C PRO A 73 -0.94 -5.10 13.48
N THR A 74 -1.38 -3.95 13.98
CA THR A 74 -1.03 -2.66 13.39
C THR A 74 0.45 -2.33 13.56
N GLU A 75 1.03 -2.69 14.71
CA GLU A 75 2.48 -2.51 14.93
C GLU A 75 3.29 -3.35 13.95
N VAL A 76 2.89 -4.61 13.75
CA VAL A 76 3.56 -5.49 12.79
C VAL A 76 3.48 -4.90 11.38
N MET A 77 2.31 -4.40 10.98
CA MET A 77 2.13 -3.79 9.66
C MET A 77 3.03 -2.56 9.48
N ARG A 78 3.13 -1.71 10.50
CA ARG A 78 4.00 -0.53 10.43
C ARG A 78 5.48 -0.92 10.26
N LEU A 79 5.92 -1.96 10.97
CA LEU A 79 7.29 -2.47 10.83
C LEU A 79 7.54 -3.00 9.42
N GLU A 80 6.58 -3.74 8.88
CA GLU A 80 6.68 -4.27 7.51
C GLU A 80 6.66 -3.14 6.48
N HIS A 81 5.89 -2.09 6.71
CA HIS A 81 5.90 -0.91 5.84
C HIS A 81 7.29 -0.28 5.76
N ARG A 82 7.99 -0.17 6.88
CA ARG A 82 9.35 0.38 6.89
C ARG A 82 10.32 -0.51 6.12
N LYS A 83 10.18 -1.82 6.27
CA LYS A 83 11.00 -2.78 5.54
C LYS A 83 10.75 -2.69 4.03
N ILE A 84 9.48 -2.65 3.64
CA ILE A 84 9.08 -2.49 2.24
C ILE A 84 9.65 -1.17 1.69
N GLY A 85 9.52 -0.08 2.44
CA GLY A 85 10.04 1.23 2.03
C GLY A 85 11.53 1.23 1.78
N SER A 86 12.29 0.55 2.64
CA SER A 86 13.75 0.44 2.50
C SER A 86 14.14 -0.30 1.21
N ILE A 87 13.44 -1.40 0.90
CA ILE A 87 13.69 -2.15 -0.32
C ILE A 87 13.31 -1.31 -1.55
N LEU A 88 12.17 -0.62 -1.48
CA LEU A 88 11.69 0.24 -2.57
C LEU A 88 12.63 1.41 -2.85
N ASP A 89 13.28 1.95 -1.83
CA ASP A 89 14.28 3.01 -2.04
C ASP A 89 15.42 2.52 -2.92
N ARG A 90 15.94 1.31 -2.65
CA ARG A 90 17.00 0.72 -3.46
C ARG A 90 16.53 0.43 -4.89
N LEU A 91 15.33 -0.10 -5.01
CA LEU A 91 14.73 -0.39 -6.32
C LEU A 91 14.51 0.91 -7.10
N HIS A 92 13.98 1.94 -6.44
CA HIS A 92 13.72 3.24 -7.05
C HIS A 92 15.00 3.88 -7.57
N ASP A 93 16.10 3.79 -6.82
CA ASP A 93 17.39 4.33 -7.26
C ASP A 93 17.84 3.69 -8.57
N LYS A 94 17.70 2.38 -8.70
CA LYS A 94 18.04 1.66 -9.92
C LYS A 94 17.14 2.04 -11.08
N VAL A 95 15.83 2.13 -10.83
CA VAL A 95 14.86 2.53 -11.87
C VAL A 95 15.16 3.93 -12.37
N ARG A 96 15.46 4.87 -11.48
CA ARG A 96 15.81 6.24 -11.83
C ARG A 96 17.07 6.31 -12.68
N ALA A 97 18.03 5.44 -12.40
CA ALA A 97 19.28 5.36 -13.16
C ALA A 97 19.09 4.68 -14.52
N GLY A 98 17.91 4.18 -14.82
CA GLY A 98 17.62 3.50 -16.08
C GLY A 98 18.10 2.06 -16.14
N SER A 99 18.41 1.46 -15.00
CA SER A 99 18.85 0.07 -14.95
C SER A 99 17.67 -0.89 -15.07
N ALA A 100 17.85 -1.94 -15.89
CA ALA A 100 16.89 -3.04 -15.96
C ALA A 100 17.26 -4.17 -14.99
N ASP A 101 18.40 -4.06 -14.31
CA ASP A 101 18.90 -5.10 -13.40
C ASP A 101 18.31 -4.91 -12.00
N THR A 102 17.01 -5.21 -11.88
CA THR A 102 16.24 -4.99 -10.65
C THR A 102 15.55 -6.27 -10.15
N ASP A 103 15.90 -7.43 -10.70
CA ASP A 103 15.23 -8.69 -10.33
C ASP A 103 15.36 -9.00 -8.84
N ASN A 104 16.55 -8.80 -8.27
CA ASN A 104 16.77 -9.10 -6.85
C ASN A 104 15.92 -8.22 -5.95
N GLU A 105 15.89 -6.92 -6.20
CA GLU A 105 15.07 -5.99 -5.40
C GLU A 105 13.58 -6.26 -5.58
N GLU A 106 13.16 -6.63 -6.80
CA GLU A 106 11.77 -7.00 -7.05
C GLU A 106 11.36 -8.22 -6.23
N GLN A 107 12.23 -9.24 -6.19
CA GLN A 107 11.96 -10.44 -5.41
C GLN A 107 11.95 -10.15 -3.92
N GLU A 108 12.86 -9.30 -3.45
CA GLU A 108 12.88 -8.90 -2.05
C GLU A 108 11.57 -8.21 -1.63
N VAL A 109 11.10 -7.24 -2.42
CA VAL A 109 9.88 -6.53 -2.08
C VAL A 109 8.68 -7.47 -2.11
N LEU A 110 8.60 -8.36 -3.08
CA LEU A 110 7.50 -9.32 -3.17
C LEU A 110 7.51 -10.31 -2.02
N ALA A 111 8.70 -10.72 -1.55
CA ALA A 111 8.82 -11.65 -0.43
C ALA A 111 8.27 -11.06 0.87
N VAL A 112 8.28 -9.74 1.03
CA VAL A 112 7.67 -9.08 2.19
C VAL A 112 6.24 -8.69 1.90
N LEU A 113 5.97 -8.15 0.71
CA LEU A 113 4.68 -7.57 0.36
C LEU A 113 3.56 -8.60 0.28
N LYS A 114 3.81 -9.76 -0.31
CA LYS A 114 2.77 -10.79 -0.43
C LYS A 114 2.25 -11.31 0.90
N PRO A 115 3.11 -11.78 1.83
CA PRO A 115 2.61 -12.18 3.15
C PRO A 115 1.98 -11.02 3.92
N HIS A 116 2.51 -9.81 3.74
CA HIS A 116 1.96 -8.59 4.34
C HIS A 116 0.52 -8.36 3.87
N ASN A 117 0.31 -8.37 2.57
CA ASN A 117 -1.03 -8.17 1.98
C ASN A 117 -1.99 -9.27 2.42
N ASP A 118 -1.53 -10.52 2.50
CA ASP A 118 -2.36 -11.64 2.94
C ASP A 118 -2.82 -11.45 4.38
N LYS A 119 -1.96 -10.98 5.26
CA LYS A 119 -2.33 -10.72 6.66
C LYS A 119 -3.34 -9.58 6.75
N GLU A 120 -3.19 -8.56 5.94
CA GLU A 120 -4.15 -7.47 5.90
C GLU A 120 -5.51 -7.95 5.42
N GLU A 121 -5.55 -8.66 4.31
CA GLU A 121 -6.80 -9.07 3.68
C GLU A 121 -7.55 -10.13 4.49
N ASN A 122 -6.83 -11.02 5.13
CA ASN A 122 -7.46 -12.15 5.83
C ASN A 122 -7.68 -11.89 7.32
N ILE A 123 -6.95 -10.96 7.93
CA ILE A 123 -6.99 -10.73 9.37
C ILE A 123 -7.33 -9.29 9.72
N LEU A 124 -6.53 -8.33 9.28
CA LEU A 124 -6.64 -6.96 9.75
C LEU A 124 -7.84 -6.21 9.16
N TYR A 125 -8.00 -6.22 7.85
CA TYR A 125 -9.14 -5.52 7.24
C TYR A 125 -10.49 -6.08 7.71
N PRO A 126 -10.68 -7.41 7.77
CA PRO A 126 -11.93 -7.95 8.34
C PRO A 126 -12.13 -7.55 9.79
N ALA A 127 -11.07 -7.46 10.59
CA ALA A 127 -11.19 -7.00 11.99
C ALA A 127 -11.61 -5.53 12.04
N ILE A 128 -11.08 -4.69 11.16
CA ILE A 128 -11.51 -3.30 11.07
C ILE A 128 -12.98 -3.22 10.68
N ASP A 129 -13.41 -4.01 9.70
CA ASP A 129 -14.81 -4.03 9.26
C ASP A 129 -15.76 -4.44 10.38
N LYS A 130 -15.34 -5.30 11.30
CA LYS A 130 -16.15 -5.66 12.46
C LYS A 130 -16.44 -4.47 13.37
N HIS A 131 -15.54 -3.51 13.42
CA HIS A 131 -15.68 -2.33 14.28
C HIS A 131 -16.22 -1.12 13.55
N ALA A 132 -16.37 -1.19 12.24
CA ALA A 132 -16.80 -0.08 11.40
C ALA A 132 -18.13 -0.38 10.73
N SER A 133 -19.19 0.31 11.15
CA SER A 133 -20.45 0.30 10.43
C SER A 133 -20.26 0.90 9.05
N SER A 134 -21.26 0.77 8.17
CA SER A 134 -21.22 1.42 6.85
C SER A 134 -21.00 2.93 6.97
N GLU A 135 -21.62 3.55 7.96
CA GLU A 135 -21.47 4.98 8.20
C GLU A 135 -20.04 5.33 8.63
N VAL A 136 -19.47 4.55 9.55
CA VAL A 136 -18.12 4.76 10.02
C VAL A 136 -17.11 4.50 8.91
N ALA A 137 -17.31 3.46 8.11
CA ALA A 137 -16.45 3.21 6.94
C ALA A 137 -16.47 4.41 5.99
N GLY A 138 -17.64 4.99 5.74
CA GLY A 138 -17.75 6.21 4.93
C GLY A 138 -16.95 7.36 5.49
N GLU A 139 -16.96 7.54 6.81
CA GLU A 139 -16.16 8.58 7.48
C GLU A 139 -14.66 8.33 7.31
N LEU A 140 -14.24 7.06 7.38
CA LEU A 140 -12.84 6.71 7.18
C LEU A 140 -12.41 7.01 5.75
N PHE A 141 -13.23 6.69 4.76
CA PHE A 141 -12.93 7.03 3.36
C PHE A 141 -12.82 8.53 3.15
N LEU A 142 -13.68 9.33 3.79
CA LEU A 142 -13.57 10.78 3.71
C LEU A 142 -12.27 11.30 4.30
N LYS A 143 -11.84 10.76 5.43
CA LYS A 143 -10.56 11.12 6.04
C LYS A 143 -9.39 10.80 5.12
N MET A 144 -9.46 9.67 4.40
CA MET A 144 -8.44 9.32 3.43
C MET A 144 -8.35 10.35 2.31
N GLU A 145 -9.51 10.80 1.80
CA GLU A 145 -9.57 11.80 0.73
C GLU A 145 -9.04 13.17 1.18
N GLU A 146 -9.16 13.49 2.47
CA GLU A 146 -8.73 14.76 3.01
C GLU A 146 -7.21 14.87 3.20
N ILE A 147 -6.47 13.77 3.08
CA ILE A 147 -5.02 13.79 3.24
C ILE A 147 -4.39 14.54 2.05
N PRO A 148 -3.59 15.60 2.30
CA PRO A 148 -2.99 16.37 1.21
C PRO A 148 -2.03 15.54 0.37
N ALA A 149 -1.93 15.86 -0.91
CA ALA A 149 -1.04 15.16 -1.85
C ALA A 149 0.42 15.20 -1.39
N GLU A 150 0.87 16.30 -0.79
CA GLU A 150 2.24 16.45 -0.28
C GLU A 150 2.52 15.42 0.80
N ARG A 151 1.54 15.17 1.65
CA ARG A 151 1.67 14.19 2.73
C ARG A 151 1.85 12.78 2.17
N LEU A 152 1.11 12.46 1.11
CA LEU A 152 1.19 11.15 0.46
C LEU A 152 2.55 10.92 -0.18
N GLN A 153 3.21 11.97 -0.65
CA GLN A 153 4.52 11.87 -1.30
C GLN A 153 5.67 11.80 -0.29
N ALA A 154 5.50 12.34 0.89
CA ALA A 154 6.56 12.45 1.89
C ALA A 154 6.72 11.19 2.73
N CYS A 155 5.86 10.21 2.56
CA CYS A 155 5.81 9.01 3.40
C CYS A 155 6.88 7.99 3.02
N CYS A 156 7.19 7.09 3.96
CA CYS A 156 7.85 5.80 3.72
C CYS A 156 9.30 5.87 3.30
N GLY A 157 10.06 6.69 3.99
CA GLY A 157 11.49 6.69 3.83
C GLY A 157 11.96 7.07 2.44
N SER A 158 11.18 7.84 1.74
CA SER A 158 11.52 8.29 0.41
C SER A 158 12.53 9.44 0.41
N HIS A 159 13.34 9.50 1.41
CA HIS A 159 14.41 10.49 1.47
C HIS A 159 15.74 9.86 1.32
#